data_afa7a1dcd351e19b3ab954e301891320
#
_entry.id   afa7a1dcd351e19b3ab954e301891320
#
_cell.length_a   1.000
_cell.length_b   1.000
_cell.length_c   1.000
_cell.angle_alpha   90.00
_cell.angle_beta   90.00
_cell.angle_gamma   90.00
#
_symmetry.space_group_name_H-M   'P 1'
#
loop_
_entity.id
_entity.type
_entity.pdbx_description
1 polymer ?
#
loop_
_entity_poly.entity_id
_entity_poly.type
_entity_poly.pdbx_seq_one_letter_code
_entity_poly.pdbx_strand_id
1 'polypeptide(L)'
;MALPVVVVCAGLCAGCGTGSEKDGVRAAANALFRDVRNGDGHAACTRLVPRAASTLETGDTRCEQQILRLGLKGGPLGPVEVWADQARVRAGTDTVFLTRWGSGWRVTAVGCEPRDDRPYDCDVST
;
A
#
# COMPACT_ATOMS: atom_id res chain seq x y z
N MET A 1 6.56 32.42 51.76
CA MET A 1 7.09 32.54 50.41
C MET A 1 6.52 31.42 49.59
N ALA A 2 5.59 31.72 48.72
CA ALA A 2 5.03 30.71 47.78
C ALA A 2 5.84 30.73 46.52
N LEU A 3 6.43 29.59 46.17
CA LEU A 3 7.08 29.37 44.88
C LEU A 3 6.01 29.07 43.82
N PRO A 4 6.03 29.77 42.70
CA PRO A 4 5.12 29.43 41.63
C PRO A 4 5.55 28.10 40.99
N VAL A 5 4.67 27.13 41.04
CA VAL A 5 4.83 25.91 40.25
C VAL A 5 4.53 26.27 38.79
N VAL A 6 5.59 26.35 38.00
CA VAL A 6 5.46 26.47 36.56
C VAL A 6 5.09 25.09 36.02
N VAL A 7 3.83 24.91 35.77
CA VAL A 7 3.36 23.74 34.99
C VAL A 7 3.72 24.02 33.54
N VAL A 8 4.85 23.43 33.10
CA VAL A 8 5.17 23.35 31.68
C VAL A 8 4.24 22.30 31.10
N CYS A 9 3.16 22.73 30.50
CA CYS A 9 2.39 21.89 29.57
C CYS A 9 3.28 21.65 28.35
N ALA A 10 3.99 20.53 28.35
CA ALA A 10 4.62 20.01 27.15
C ALA A 10 3.46 19.68 26.20
N GLY A 11 3.20 20.58 25.29
CA GLY A 11 2.28 20.35 24.19
C GLY A 11 2.80 19.17 23.38
N LEU A 12 2.19 18.03 23.56
CA LEU A 12 2.39 16.89 22.68
C LEU A 12 1.92 17.33 21.30
N CYS A 13 2.88 17.58 20.44
CA CYS A 13 2.60 17.86 19.04
C CYS A 13 1.86 16.67 18.45
N ALA A 14 0.59 16.87 18.15
CA ALA A 14 -0.24 15.89 17.44
C ALA A 14 0.16 15.77 15.96
N GLY A 15 1.45 15.91 15.64
CA GLY A 15 1.97 15.84 14.26
C GLY A 15 2.48 14.47 13.81
N CYS A 16 2.28 13.41 14.60
CA CYS A 16 2.92 12.12 14.35
C CYS A 16 2.21 11.24 13.32
N GLY A 17 0.96 11.55 12.93
CA GLY A 17 0.14 10.64 12.11
C GLY A 17 0.65 10.46 10.69
N THR A 18 0.96 11.54 9.98
CA THR A 18 1.22 11.55 8.54
C THR A 18 2.50 10.81 8.14
N GLY A 19 3.59 11.00 8.89
CA GLY A 19 4.86 10.30 8.62
C GLY A 19 4.76 8.81 8.87
N SER A 20 4.13 8.42 9.97
CA SER A 20 3.88 7.03 10.34
C SER A 20 2.97 6.33 9.32
N GLU A 21 1.94 7.00 8.83
CA GLU A 21 1.05 6.46 7.81
C GLU A 21 1.79 6.24 6.49
N LYS A 22 2.60 7.18 6.05
CA LYS A 22 3.39 7.05 4.83
C LYS A 22 4.39 5.91 4.92
N ASP A 23 5.02 5.72 6.08
CA ASP A 23 5.93 4.59 6.31
C ASP A 23 5.19 3.26 6.24
N GLY A 24 3.98 3.18 6.78
CA GLY A 24 3.12 2.01 6.68
C GLY A 24 2.75 1.68 5.23
N VAL A 25 2.44 2.68 4.44
CA VAL A 25 2.15 2.52 3.00
C VAL A 25 3.37 1.99 2.25
N ARG A 26 4.55 2.58 2.49
CA ARG A 26 5.80 2.10 1.89
C ARG A 26 6.10 0.66 2.26
N ALA A 27 5.93 0.32 3.53
CA ALA A 27 6.16 -1.05 4.01
C ALA A 27 5.23 -2.05 3.33
N ALA A 28 3.96 -1.72 3.18
CA ALA A 28 2.98 -2.59 2.52
C ALA A 28 3.29 -2.78 1.03
N ALA A 29 3.60 -1.71 0.31
CA ALA A 29 3.98 -1.78 -1.10
C ALA A 29 5.26 -2.58 -1.31
N ASN A 30 6.30 -2.32 -0.52
CA ASN A 30 7.57 -3.05 -0.60
C ASN A 30 7.38 -4.53 -0.28
N ALA A 31 6.53 -4.87 0.69
CA ALA A 31 6.25 -6.25 1.05
C ALA A 31 5.63 -7.03 -0.11
N LEU A 32 4.70 -6.43 -0.83
CA LEU A 32 4.10 -7.06 -2.01
C LEU A 32 5.16 -7.39 -3.07
N PHE A 33 5.96 -6.42 -3.47
CA PHE A 33 6.98 -6.64 -4.51
C PHE A 33 8.07 -7.61 -4.05
N ARG A 34 8.46 -7.57 -2.79
CA ARG A 34 9.41 -8.53 -2.22
C ARG A 34 8.86 -9.96 -2.29
N ASP A 35 7.61 -10.15 -1.89
CA ASP A 35 6.98 -11.47 -1.91
C ASP A 35 6.89 -12.01 -3.35
N VAL A 36 6.55 -11.15 -4.31
CA VAL A 36 6.54 -11.52 -5.74
C VAL A 36 7.95 -11.90 -6.22
N ARG A 37 8.96 -11.10 -5.90
CA ARG A 37 10.35 -11.41 -6.28
C ARG A 37 10.85 -12.73 -5.68
N ASN A 38 10.39 -13.04 -4.49
CA ASN A 38 10.75 -14.29 -3.81
C ASN A 38 9.96 -15.51 -4.31
N GLY A 39 9.03 -15.30 -5.23
CA GLY A 39 8.15 -16.37 -5.72
C GLY A 39 7.14 -16.85 -4.69
N ASP A 40 6.88 -16.04 -3.65
CA ASP A 40 5.91 -16.35 -2.60
C ASP A 40 4.55 -15.74 -2.94
N GLY A 41 3.82 -16.43 -3.82
CA GLY A 41 2.50 -15.98 -4.27
C GLY A 41 1.47 -15.96 -3.15
N HIS A 42 1.55 -16.89 -2.21
CA HIS A 42 0.66 -16.93 -1.07
C HIS A 42 0.80 -15.66 -0.21
N ALA A 43 2.03 -15.32 0.18
CA ALA A 43 2.31 -14.10 0.93
C ALA A 43 1.89 -12.85 0.14
N ALA A 44 2.22 -12.80 -1.15
CA ALA A 44 1.86 -11.67 -2.02
C ALA A 44 0.34 -11.44 -2.03
N CYS A 45 -0.45 -12.50 -2.16
CA CYS A 45 -1.92 -12.38 -2.15
C CYS A 45 -2.48 -11.88 -0.83
N THR A 46 -1.81 -12.15 0.30
CA THR A 46 -2.22 -11.59 1.60
C THR A 46 -1.98 -10.09 1.72
N ARG A 47 -1.13 -9.51 0.86
CA ARG A 47 -0.89 -8.06 0.80
C ARG A 47 -2.01 -7.32 0.09
N LEU A 48 -2.83 -8.02 -0.69
CA LEU A 48 -3.99 -7.47 -1.37
C LEU A 48 -5.19 -7.45 -0.43
N VAL A 49 -6.12 -6.52 -0.67
CA VAL A 49 -7.46 -6.66 -0.08
C VAL A 49 -8.12 -7.92 -0.68
N PRO A 50 -8.98 -8.61 0.08
CA PRO A 50 -9.59 -9.87 -0.40
C PRO A 50 -10.28 -9.74 -1.75
N ARG A 51 -10.92 -8.61 -2.01
CA ARG A 51 -11.62 -8.36 -3.28
C ARG A 51 -10.65 -8.29 -4.45
N ALA A 52 -9.50 -7.66 -4.29
CA ALA A 52 -8.47 -7.62 -5.32
C ALA A 52 -7.88 -9.01 -5.56
N ALA A 53 -7.60 -9.75 -4.51
CA ALA A 53 -7.12 -11.12 -4.63
C ALA A 53 -8.11 -12.02 -5.39
N SER A 54 -9.41 -11.85 -5.14
CA SER A 54 -10.47 -12.62 -5.82
C SER A 54 -10.50 -12.38 -7.33
N THR A 55 -10.15 -11.18 -7.79
CA THR A 55 -10.14 -10.89 -9.24
C THR A 55 -9.09 -11.68 -9.99
N LEU A 56 -8.07 -12.17 -9.30
CA LEU A 56 -7.01 -13.00 -9.88
C LEU A 56 -7.38 -14.47 -9.94
N GLU A 57 -8.47 -14.88 -9.30
CA GLU A 57 -8.93 -16.26 -9.34
C GLU A 57 -9.85 -16.46 -10.51
N THR A 58 -9.44 -17.27 -11.49
CA THR A 58 -10.21 -17.57 -12.69
C THR A 58 -10.14 -19.07 -12.98
N GLY A 59 -11.29 -19.73 -13.05
CA GLY A 59 -11.34 -21.17 -13.27
C GLY A 59 -10.57 -21.92 -12.19
N ASP A 60 -9.60 -22.72 -12.60
CA ASP A 60 -8.74 -23.50 -11.70
C ASP A 60 -7.50 -22.71 -11.24
N THR A 61 -7.31 -21.48 -11.72
CA THR A 61 -6.15 -20.67 -11.39
C THR A 61 -6.39 -19.88 -10.10
N ARG A 62 -5.48 -20.00 -9.16
CA ARG A 62 -5.53 -19.34 -7.87
C ARG A 62 -4.76 -18.04 -7.89
N CYS A 63 -5.10 -17.13 -6.96
CA CYS A 63 -4.41 -15.85 -6.80
C CYS A 63 -2.89 -16.03 -6.71
N GLU A 64 -2.41 -16.93 -5.90
CA GLU A 64 -0.99 -17.17 -5.66
C GLU A 64 -0.21 -17.58 -6.90
N GLN A 65 -0.85 -18.25 -7.84
CA GLN A 65 -0.24 -18.57 -9.13
C GLN A 65 -0.32 -17.40 -10.11
N GLN A 66 -1.47 -16.76 -10.15
CA GLN A 66 -1.72 -15.68 -11.11
C GLN A 66 -0.88 -14.44 -10.81
N ILE A 67 -0.74 -14.06 -9.54
CA ILE A 67 0.02 -12.87 -9.17
C ILE A 67 1.49 -12.98 -9.60
N LEU A 68 2.06 -14.17 -9.57
CA LEU A 68 3.43 -14.39 -10.02
C LEU A 68 3.58 -14.32 -11.54
N ARG A 69 2.52 -14.61 -12.29
CA ARG A 69 2.51 -14.54 -13.76
C ARG A 69 2.35 -13.13 -14.30
N LEU A 70 1.87 -12.19 -13.50
CA LEU A 70 1.65 -10.82 -13.94
C LEU A 70 2.94 -10.07 -14.24
N GLY A 71 4.08 -10.54 -13.74
CA GLY A 71 5.36 -9.87 -13.95
C GLY A 71 5.48 -8.52 -13.26
N LEU A 72 4.86 -8.38 -12.09
CA LEU A 72 4.96 -7.15 -11.30
C LEU A 72 6.41 -6.90 -10.91
N LYS A 73 6.97 -5.79 -11.35
CA LYS A 73 8.38 -5.48 -11.12
C LYS A 73 8.60 -4.57 -9.92
N GLY A 74 7.71 -3.60 -9.74
CA GLY A 74 7.93 -2.55 -8.76
C GLY A 74 9.07 -1.63 -9.17
N GLY A 75 9.82 -1.20 -8.20
CA GLY A 75 10.95 -0.30 -8.36
C GLY A 75 11.09 0.62 -7.17
N PRO A 76 12.01 1.60 -7.24
CA PRO A 76 12.15 2.58 -6.16
C PRO A 76 10.83 3.27 -5.89
N LEU A 77 10.46 3.38 -4.60
CA LEU A 77 9.24 4.07 -4.21
C LEU A 77 9.44 5.58 -4.28
N GLY A 78 8.51 6.24 -4.96
CA GLY A 78 8.40 7.68 -5.00
C GLY A 78 7.62 8.25 -3.82
N PRO A 79 7.16 9.51 -3.93
CA PRO A 79 6.36 10.12 -2.90
C PRO A 79 5.07 9.35 -2.61
N VAL A 80 4.73 9.26 -1.34
CA VAL A 80 3.48 8.68 -0.88
C VAL A 80 2.45 9.78 -0.69
N GLU A 81 1.26 9.57 -1.21
CA GLU A 81 0.12 10.45 -0.96
C GLU A 81 -0.91 9.66 -0.14
N VAL A 82 -1.34 10.26 0.97
CA VAL A 82 -2.36 9.69 1.85
C VAL A 82 -3.50 10.68 1.97
N TRP A 83 -4.72 10.22 1.77
CA TRP A 83 -5.93 10.98 2.00
C TRP A 83 -6.98 10.06 2.63
N ALA A 84 -7.43 10.41 3.83
CA ALA A 84 -8.35 9.59 4.63
C ALA A 84 -7.80 8.15 4.76
N ASP A 85 -8.56 7.15 4.36
CA ASP A 85 -8.18 5.74 4.45
C ASP A 85 -7.55 5.19 3.16
N GLN A 86 -7.19 6.06 2.22
CA GLN A 86 -6.63 5.70 0.94
C GLN A 86 -5.21 6.21 0.81
N ALA A 87 -4.41 5.53 0.01
CA ALA A 87 -3.05 5.97 -0.30
C ALA A 87 -2.65 5.58 -1.73
N ARG A 88 -1.67 6.32 -2.24
CA ARG A 88 -1.06 6.05 -3.53
C ARG A 88 0.44 6.23 -3.42
N VAL A 89 1.20 5.35 -4.07
CA VAL A 89 2.65 5.46 -4.18
C VAL A 89 3.11 4.98 -5.55
N ARG A 90 4.07 5.66 -6.14
CA ARG A 90 4.72 5.18 -7.35
C ARG A 90 5.81 4.19 -6.98
N ALA A 91 5.92 3.12 -7.78
CA ALA A 91 6.93 2.10 -7.65
C ALA A 91 7.57 1.87 -9.03
N GLY A 92 8.69 2.54 -9.29
CA GLY A 92 9.25 2.58 -10.64
C GLY A 92 8.30 3.29 -11.60
N THR A 93 7.87 2.61 -12.66
CA THR A 93 6.89 3.13 -13.63
C THR A 93 5.44 2.82 -13.25
N ASP A 94 5.25 1.95 -12.25
CA ASP A 94 3.91 1.55 -11.81
C ASP A 94 3.39 2.46 -10.71
N THR A 95 2.07 2.46 -10.55
CA THR A 95 1.41 3.10 -9.42
C THR A 95 0.68 2.04 -8.61
N VAL A 96 0.79 2.16 -7.29
CA VAL A 96 0.14 1.26 -6.33
C VAL A 96 -0.87 2.04 -5.52
N PHE A 97 -2.08 1.52 -5.44
CA PHE A 97 -3.15 2.05 -4.60
C PHE A 97 -3.35 1.15 -3.40
N LEU A 98 -3.52 1.76 -2.24
CA LEU A 98 -3.67 1.06 -0.98
C LEU A 98 -4.85 1.62 -0.20
N THR A 99 -5.38 0.82 0.69
CA THR A 99 -6.40 1.23 1.67
C THR A 99 -5.98 0.80 3.06
N ARG A 100 -6.47 1.53 4.05
CA ARG A 100 -6.30 1.14 5.44
C ARG A 100 -7.03 -0.19 5.67
N TRP A 101 -6.34 -1.12 6.34
CA TRP A 101 -6.86 -2.44 6.63
C TRP A 101 -6.45 -2.86 8.04
N GLY A 102 -7.40 -2.88 8.95
CA GLY A 102 -7.07 -3.07 10.36
C GLY A 102 -6.12 -1.97 10.86
N SER A 103 -5.00 -2.36 11.45
CA SER A 103 -3.97 -1.42 11.91
C SER A 103 -2.91 -1.09 10.85
N GLY A 104 -3.04 -1.64 9.65
CA GLY A 104 -2.05 -1.48 8.58
C GLY A 104 -2.67 -1.05 7.25
N TRP A 105 -2.02 -1.44 6.17
CA TRP A 105 -2.41 -1.11 4.81
C TRP A 105 -2.39 -2.36 3.94
N ARG A 106 -3.34 -2.44 3.01
CA ARG A 106 -3.35 -3.46 1.95
C ARG A 106 -3.53 -2.83 0.59
N VAL A 107 -3.03 -3.51 -0.41
CA VAL A 107 -3.07 -3.06 -1.81
C VAL A 107 -4.46 -3.33 -2.40
N THR A 108 -5.05 -2.28 -3.00
CA THR A 108 -6.32 -2.37 -3.73
C THR A 108 -6.11 -2.49 -5.23
N ALA A 109 -5.03 -1.90 -5.75
CA ALA A 109 -4.67 -1.98 -7.17
C ALA A 109 -3.16 -1.83 -7.33
N VAL A 110 -2.60 -2.54 -8.29
CA VAL A 110 -1.18 -2.55 -8.61
C VAL A 110 -0.94 -2.85 -10.08
N GLY A 111 0.24 -2.48 -10.57
CA GLY A 111 0.55 -2.55 -11.99
C GLY A 111 -0.27 -1.53 -12.77
N CYS A 112 -0.43 -0.34 -12.23
CA CYS A 112 -1.32 0.68 -12.76
C CYS A 112 -0.58 1.69 -13.62
N GLU A 113 -1.10 1.91 -14.83
CA GLU A 113 -0.60 2.93 -15.76
C GLU A 113 -1.68 3.98 -16.03
N PRO A 114 -1.32 5.27 -16.08
CA PRO A 114 -2.28 6.33 -16.45
C PRO A 114 -2.78 6.13 -17.89
N ARG A 115 -4.05 6.46 -18.13
CA ARG A 115 -4.66 6.47 -19.46
C ARG A 115 -5.28 7.84 -19.74
N ASP A 116 -5.36 8.23 -21.02
CA ASP A 116 -5.91 9.51 -21.43
C ASP A 116 -7.43 9.59 -21.21
N ASP A 117 -8.12 8.47 -21.37
CA ASP A 117 -9.59 8.36 -21.31
C ASP A 117 -10.11 7.92 -19.94
N ARG A 118 -9.22 7.50 -19.04
CA ARG A 118 -9.54 7.04 -17.69
C ARG A 118 -8.32 7.19 -16.77
N PRO A 119 -8.51 7.25 -15.44
CA PRO A 119 -7.40 7.53 -14.53
C PRO A 119 -6.26 6.51 -14.60
N TYR A 120 -6.58 5.23 -14.60
CA TYR A 120 -5.57 4.16 -14.58
C TYR A 120 -6.10 2.87 -15.19
N ASP A 121 -5.17 2.12 -15.76
CA ASP A 121 -5.35 0.75 -16.17
C ASP A 121 -4.43 -0.12 -15.32
N CYS A 122 -4.99 -1.07 -14.59
CA CYS A 122 -4.27 -1.84 -13.58
C CYS A 122 -4.27 -3.33 -13.88
N ASP A 123 -3.14 -4.02 -13.61
CA ASP A 123 -3.06 -5.48 -13.70
C ASP A 123 -3.90 -6.15 -12.61
N VAL A 124 -3.95 -5.55 -11.43
CA VAL A 124 -4.80 -5.98 -10.32
C VAL A 124 -5.63 -4.80 -9.85
N SER A 125 -6.91 -5.01 -9.66
CA SER A 125 -7.81 -4.00 -9.07
C SER A 125 -9.04 -4.69 -8.44
N THR A 126 -9.80 -3.90 -7.73
CA THR A 126 -11.09 -4.35 -7.15
C THR A 126 -12.25 -4.22 -8.11
#